data_5d687f64c1e8a89af0c068b8d99a931f
#
_entry.id   5d687f64c1e8a89af0c068b8d99a931f
#
_cell.length_a   1.000
_cell.length_b   1.000
_cell.length_c   1.000
_cell.angle_alpha   90.00
_cell.angle_beta   90.00
_cell.angle_gamma   90.00
#
_symmetry.space_group_name_H-M   'P 1'
#
loop_
_entity.id
_entity.type
_entity.pdbx_description
1 polymer ?
#
loop_
_entity_poly.entity_id
_entity_poly.type
_entity_poly.pdbx_seq_one_letter_code
_entity_poly.pdbx_strand_id
1 'polypeptide(L)'
;VNDDAVDGRTVPDRVGTVVFDLDGVIRQWNDDELDDVETAHGLPARSILEVAFGPDLGRAATTGQLTYRQWMDEIRVRVLDRFGPDAVGALDAWEVNVGRVDVGMLEVLRRVRSVTTVALLSNGTTRLRRDLHVLDLLDEFDAVFNTAELGIAKPDPAVFELVCDRLGSPPASTLFIDDLPENVAGARSAGLVAHQHTDLPSTVEALARWGVAVGSPDLPTG
;
A
#
# COMPACT_ATOMS: atom_id res chain seq x y z
N VAL A 1 9.75 -25.78 -16.73
CA VAL A 1 8.47 -25.73 -17.45
C VAL A 1 7.83 -24.42 -17.03
N ASN A 2 7.88 -23.42 -17.93
CA ASN A 2 7.36 -22.07 -17.67
C ASN A 2 5.84 -22.12 -17.59
N ASP A 3 5.30 -21.74 -16.45
CA ASP A 3 3.86 -21.60 -16.21
C ASP A 3 3.43 -20.11 -16.41
N ASP A 4 3.99 -19.45 -17.45
CA ASP A 4 3.83 -18.02 -17.72
C ASP A 4 2.71 -17.69 -18.74
N ALA A 5 1.77 -18.62 -18.97
CA ALA A 5 0.62 -18.35 -19.81
C ALA A 5 -0.62 -18.02 -18.96
N VAL A 6 -0.76 -16.77 -18.56
CA VAL A 6 -2.02 -16.24 -18.07
C VAL A 6 -2.93 -16.02 -19.29
N ASP A 7 -3.80 -17.01 -19.55
CA ASP A 7 -5.01 -16.89 -20.41
C ASP A 7 -4.77 -16.42 -21.87
N GLY A 8 -3.72 -16.93 -22.53
CA GLY A 8 -3.52 -16.74 -23.98
C GLY A 8 -3.19 -15.32 -24.44
N ARG A 9 -2.90 -14.41 -23.53
CA ARG A 9 -2.45 -13.04 -23.82
C ARG A 9 -0.93 -13.02 -23.88
N THR A 10 -0.36 -12.50 -24.95
CA THR A 10 1.08 -12.20 -25.03
C THR A 10 1.39 -11.09 -24.05
N VAL A 11 2.10 -11.41 -22.98
CA VAL A 11 2.67 -10.43 -22.07
C VAL A 11 3.83 -9.76 -22.82
N PRO A 12 3.92 -8.42 -22.84
CA PRO A 12 5.02 -7.73 -23.51
C PRO A 12 6.35 -8.03 -22.80
N ASP A 13 7.44 -8.07 -23.54
CA ASP A 13 8.79 -8.24 -23.01
C ASP A 13 9.19 -7.14 -22.02
N ARG A 14 8.45 -6.04 -22.00
CA ARG A 14 8.66 -4.91 -21.10
C ARG A 14 7.33 -4.26 -20.71
N VAL A 15 7.14 -4.03 -19.41
CA VAL A 15 6.04 -3.21 -18.90
C VAL A 15 6.33 -1.72 -19.09
N GLY A 16 5.27 -0.96 -19.38
CA GLY A 16 5.34 0.49 -19.59
C GLY A 16 4.99 1.29 -18.33
N THR A 17 4.42 0.64 -17.32
CA THR A 17 3.98 1.28 -16.09
C THR A 17 4.19 0.34 -14.90
N VAL A 18 4.66 0.87 -13.78
CA VAL A 18 4.74 0.16 -12.51
C VAL A 18 3.85 0.87 -11.48
N VAL A 19 2.95 0.12 -10.87
CA VAL A 19 2.07 0.59 -9.80
C VAL A 19 2.50 -0.07 -8.50
N PHE A 20 2.88 0.73 -7.52
CA PHE A 20 3.28 0.26 -6.20
C PHE A 20 2.13 0.39 -5.20
N ASP A 21 2.03 -0.56 -4.28
CA ASP A 21 1.37 -0.30 -3.00
C ASP A 21 2.26 0.57 -2.10
N LEU A 22 1.66 1.10 -1.04
CA LEU A 22 2.36 1.91 -0.04
C LEU A 22 2.77 1.06 1.17
N ASP A 23 1.79 0.51 1.87
CA ASP A 23 1.98 -0.16 3.16
C ASP A 23 2.57 -1.56 2.97
N GLY A 24 3.64 -1.87 3.70
CA GLY A 24 4.36 -3.12 3.52
C GLY A 24 5.32 -3.15 2.32
N VAL A 25 5.29 -2.11 1.42
CA VAL A 25 6.18 -1.99 0.26
C VAL A 25 7.09 -0.77 0.38
N ILE A 26 6.54 0.44 0.35
CA ILE A 26 7.29 1.71 0.43
C ILE A 26 7.29 2.27 1.84
N ARG A 27 6.21 2.04 2.60
CA ARG A 27 6.03 2.45 3.98
C ARG A 27 5.95 1.24 4.88
N GLN A 28 6.71 1.26 5.98
CA GLN A 28 6.72 0.22 7.00
C GLN A 28 6.09 0.77 8.29
N TRP A 29 5.30 -0.07 8.95
CA TRP A 29 4.76 0.20 10.27
C TRP A 29 5.61 -0.54 11.31
N ASN A 30 5.89 0.11 12.44
CA ASN A 30 6.52 -0.55 13.57
C ASN A 30 5.43 -1.06 14.52
N ASP A 31 4.92 -2.25 14.22
CA ASP A 31 3.83 -2.86 15.01
C ASP A 31 4.28 -3.09 16.46
N ASP A 32 5.51 -3.51 16.71
CA ASP A 32 6.03 -3.75 18.07
C ASP A 32 5.98 -2.47 18.93
N GLU A 33 6.33 -1.31 18.36
CA GLU A 33 6.29 -0.03 19.06
C GLU A 33 4.84 0.37 19.42
N LEU A 34 3.90 0.11 18.54
CA LEU A 34 2.47 0.37 18.80
C LEU A 34 1.91 -0.60 19.83
N ASP A 35 2.26 -1.87 19.75
CA ASP A 35 1.86 -2.92 20.70
C ASP A 35 2.40 -2.61 22.11
N ASP A 36 3.64 -2.08 22.22
CA ASP A 36 4.22 -1.63 23.49
C ASP A 36 3.44 -0.44 24.07
N VAL A 37 3.05 0.53 23.23
CA VAL A 37 2.24 1.67 23.65
C VAL A 37 0.86 1.23 24.13
N GLU A 38 0.18 0.35 23.38
CA GLU A 38 -1.11 -0.22 23.79
C GLU A 38 -1.00 -0.93 25.13
N THR A 39 0.01 -1.78 25.30
CA THR A 39 0.26 -2.53 26.53
C THR A 39 0.53 -1.60 27.71
N ALA A 40 1.31 -0.53 27.53
CA ALA A 40 1.58 0.47 28.56
C ALA A 40 0.32 1.22 29.03
N HIS A 41 -0.70 1.29 28.19
CA HIS A 41 -2.02 1.88 28.50
C HIS A 41 -3.09 0.83 28.88
N GLY A 42 -2.67 -0.43 29.14
CA GLY A 42 -3.56 -1.49 29.59
C GLY A 42 -4.41 -2.13 28.50
N LEU A 43 -4.10 -1.91 27.22
CA LEU A 43 -4.76 -2.58 26.11
C LEU A 43 -3.98 -3.84 25.72
N PRO A 44 -4.65 -4.91 25.29
CA PRO A 44 -3.95 -5.98 24.55
C PRO A 44 -3.32 -5.43 23.28
N ALA A 45 -2.16 -5.98 22.89
CA ALA A 45 -1.51 -5.65 21.64
C ALA A 45 -2.47 -5.75 20.43
N ARG A 46 -2.34 -4.86 19.46
CA ARG A 46 -3.16 -4.76 18.24
C ARG A 46 -4.64 -4.42 18.43
N SER A 47 -5.05 -4.02 19.65
CA SER A 47 -6.46 -3.73 19.98
C SER A 47 -7.04 -2.59 19.15
N ILE A 48 -6.27 -1.51 18.95
CA ILE A 48 -6.71 -0.36 18.15
C ILE A 48 -6.81 -0.77 16.68
N LEU A 49 -5.82 -1.51 16.17
CA LEU A 49 -5.79 -2.01 14.80
C LEU A 49 -7.01 -2.92 14.51
N GLU A 50 -7.34 -3.83 15.43
CA GLU A 50 -8.52 -4.70 15.31
C GLU A 50 -9.83 -3.91 15.23
N VAL A 51 -9.96 -2.85 16.00
CA VAL A 51 -11.13 -1.95 15.95
C VAL A 51 -11.14 -1.15 14.67
N ALA A 52 -10.00 -0.55 14.30
CA ALA A 52 -9.85 0.35 13.17
C ALA A 52 -10.13 -0.33 11.82
N PHE A 53 -9.63 -1.56 11.66
CA PHE A 53 -9.76 -2.36 10.44
C PHE A 53 -10.74 -3.53 10.59
N GLY A 54 -11.61 -3.47 11.60
CA GLY A 54 -12.77 -4.36 11.66
C GLY A 54 -13.64 -4.27 10.41
N PRO A 55 -14.50 -5.31 10.15
CA PRO A 55 -15.14 -5.52 8.85
C PRO A 55 -15.96 -4.34 8.31
N ASP A 56 -16.49 -3.50 9.19
CA ASP A 56 -17.31 -2.34 8.84
C ASP A 56 -16.48 -1.05 8.72
N LEU A 57 -15.64 -0.73 9.71
CA LEU A 57 -14.88 0.53 9.76
C LEU A 57 -13.76 0.59 8.73
N GLY A 58 -12.97 -0.48 8.60
CA GLY A 58 -11.86 -0.53 7.68
C GLY A 58 -12.31 -0.31 6.24
N ARG A 59 -13.37 -1.03 5.81
CA ARG A 59 -13.92 -0.86 4.47
C ARG A 59 -14.50 0.54 4.26
N ALA A 60 -15.25 1.06 5.22
CA ALA A 60 -15.85 2.39 5.12
C ALA A 60 -14.79 3.50 4.99
N ALA A 61 -13.67 3.38 5.69
CA ALA A 61 -12.55 4.31 5.61
C ALA A 61 -11.79 4.20 4.27
N THR A 62 -11.47 2.98 3.83
CA THR A 62 -10.68 2.76 2.60
C THR A 62 -11.48 2.95 1.31
N THR A 63 -12.81 3.00 1.39
CA THR A 63 -13.69 3.37 0.26
C THR A 63 -14.25 4.79 0.35
N GLY A 64 -13.78 5.59 1.33
CA GLY A 64 -14.18 6.99 1.48
C GLY A 64 -15.60 7.23 1.96
N GLN A 65 -16.31 6.18 2.42
CA GLN A 65 -17.63 6.32 3.05
C GLN A 65 -17.53 7.05 4.39
N LEU A 66 -16.38 6.92 5.07
CA LEU A 66 -15.98 7.73 6.21
C LEU A 66 -14.74 8.54 5.86
N THR A 67 -14.77 9.83 6.20
CA THR A 67 -13.54 10.62 6.24
C THR A 67 -12.62 10.09 7.33
N TYR A 68 -11.32 10.35 7.25
CA TYR A 68 -10.36 10.00 8.30
C TYR A 68 -10.82 10.44 9.70
N ARG A 69 -11.35 11.68 9.81
CA ARG A 69 -11.85 12.23 11.06
C ARG A 69 -13.02 11.41 11.63
N GLN A 70 -14.02 11.13 10.79
CA GLN A 70 -15.18 10.32 11.20
C GLN A 70 -14.75 8.90 11.61
N TRP A 71 -13.81 8.32 10.87
CA TRP A 71 -13.25 7.01 11.18
C TRP A 71 -12.53 7.01 12.53
N MET A 72 -11.69 8.03 12.82
CA MET A 72 -11.03 8.18 14.11
C MET A 72 -12.01 8.41 15.26
N ASP A 73 -13.06 9.21 15.04
CA ASP A 73 -14.11 9.43 16.04
C ASP A 73 -14.81 8.11 16.40
N GLU A 74 -15.13 7.27 15.42
CA GLU A 74 -15.73 5.93 15.63
C GLU A 74 -14.75 4.98 16.34
N ILE A 75 -13.48 4.96 15.95
CA ILE A 75 -12.46 4.15 16.64
C ILE A 75 -12.37 4.56 18.10
N ARG A 76 -12.28 5.88 18.36
CA ARG A 76 -12.17 6.43 19.72
C ARG A 76 -13.37 6.01 20.59
N VAL A 77 -14.57 6.10 20.08
CA VAL A 77 -15.79 5.66 20.77
C VAL A 77 -15.69 4.18 21.12
N ARG A 78 -15.39 3.31 20.17
CA ARG A 78 -15.36 1.85 20.38
C ARG A 78 -14.21 1.40 21.29
N VAL A 79 -13.04 2.02 21.16
CA VAL A 79 -11.88 1.71 22.02
C VAL A 79 -12.15 2.13 23.45
N LEU A 80 -12.67 3.34 23.67
CA LEU A 80 -12.98 3.82 25.03
C LEU A 80 -14.13 3.06 25.67
N ASP A 81 -15.14 2.64 24.93
CA ASP A 81 -16.22 1.78 25.42
C ASP A 81 -15.69 0.40 25.84
N ARG A 82 -14.76 -0.17 25.09
CA ARG A 82 -14.21 -1.50 25.34
C ARG A 82 -13.14 -1.53 26.43
N PHE A 83 -12.24 -0.52 26.48
CA PHE A 83 -11.03 -0.54 27.29
C PHE A 83 -10.98 0.57 28.36
N GLY A 84 -11.92 1.51 28.31
CA GLY A 84 -12.00 2.61 29.29
C GLY A 84 -11.15 3.83 28.94
N PRO A 85 -11.17 4.88 29.80
CA PRO A 85 -10.55 6.17 29.52
C PRO A 85 -9.01 6.14 29.46
N ASP A 86 -8.37 5.15 30.07
CA ASP A 86 -6.90 5.03 30.08
C ASP A 86 -6.33 4.72 28.69
N ALA A 87 -7.18 4.26 27.74
CA ALA A 87 -6.82 4.01 26.36
C ALA A 87 -6.55 5.30 25.55
N VAL A 88 -6.87 6.49 26.06
CA VAL A 88 -6.69 7.76 25.32
C VAL A 88 -5.24 7.96 24.86
N GLY A 89 -4.26 7.69 25.74
CA GLY A 89 -2.85 7.86 25.41
C GLY A 89 -2.39 6.95 24.25
N ALA A 90 -2.89 5.70 24.20
CA ALA A 90 -2.59 4.78 23.10
C ALA A 90 -3.24 5.27 21.78
N LEU A 91 -4.49 5.74 21.83
CA LEU A 91 -5.18 6.32 20.67
C LEU A 91 -4.44 7.55 20.12
N ASP A 92 -3.98 8.44 20.98
CA ASP A 92 -3.27 9.65 20.57
C ASP A 92 -1.90 9.30 19.92
N ALA A 93 -1.19 8.31 20.46
CA ALA A 93 0.05 7.81 19.87
C ALA A 93 -0.21 7.13 18.52
N TRP A 94 -1.27 6.33 18.40
CA TRP A 94 -1.66 5.69 17.15
C TRP A 94 -2.05 6.72 16.07
N GLU A 95 -2.77 7.78 16.44
CA GLU A 95 -3.23 8.84 15.52
C GLU A 95 -2.08 9.63 14.90
N VAL A 96 -1.00 9.89 15.65
CA VAL A 96 0.14 10.68 15.16
C VAL A 96 1.13 9.86 14.36
N ASN A 97 1.06 8.53 14.44
CA ASN A 97 1.95 7.64 13.69
C ASN A 97 1.64 7.72 12.18
N VAL A 98 2.67 7.89 11.39
CA VAL A 98 2.61 7.94 9.92
C VAL A 98 3.44 6.82 9.26
N GLY A 99 4.04 5.94 10.07
CA GLY A 99 4.97 4.92 9.60
C GLY A 99 6.35 5.47 9.25
N ARG A 100 7.17 4.65 8.63
CA ARG A 100 8.54 4.97 8.19
C ARG A 100 8.73 4.57 6.73
N VAL A 101 9.48 5.37 5.99
CA VAL A 101 9.81 5.06 4.60
C VAL A 101 10.88 3.97 4.56
N ASP A 102 10.66 2.94 3.75
CA ASP A 102 11.71 2.00 3.36
C ASP A 102 12.64 2.68 2.34
N VAL A 103 13.82 3.07 2.81
CA VAL A 103 14.80 3.82 2.01
C VAL A 103 15.29 3.01 0.80
N GLY A 104 15.44 1.68 0.97
CA GLY A 104 15.86 0.79 -0.12
C GLY A 104 14.79 0.71 -1.22
N MET A 105 13.54 0.55 -0.85
CA MET A 105 12.42 0.53 -1.79
C MET A 105 12.19 1.90 -2.44
N LEU A 106 12.38 3.01 -1.70
CA LEU A 106 12.30 4.34 -2.26
C LEU A 106 13.38 4.55 -3.33
N GLU A 107 14.60 4.07 -3.12
CA GLU A 107 15.67 4.14 -4.12
C GLU A 107 15.32 3.32 -5.37
N VAL A 108 14.78 2.10 -5.20
CA VAL A 108 14.28 1.29 -6.32
C VAL A 108 13.20 2.04 -7.09
N LEU A 109 12.22 2.61 -6.40
CA LEU A 109 11.14 3.39 -7.00
C LEU A 109 11.69 4.54 -7.87
N ARG A 110 12.64 5.32 -7.36
CA ARG A 110 13.27 6.43 -8.09
C ARG A 110 13.99 5.97 -9.37
N ARG A 111 14.68 4.82 -9.29
CA ARG A 111 15.32 4.21 -10.46
C ARG A 111 14.28 3.74 -11.48
N VAL A 112 13.21 3.09 -11.04
CA VAL A 112 12.08 2.70 -11.90
C VAL A 112 11.48 3.92 -12.59
N ARG A 113 11.24 4.99 -11.84
CA ARG A 113 10.66 6.24 -12.36
C ARG A 113 11.55 6.91 -13.42
N SER A 114 12.86 6.71 -13.36
CA SER A 114 13.79 7.26 -14.39
C SER A 114 13.63 6.59 -15.77
N VAL A 115 12.97 5.44 -15.85
CA VAL A 115 12.86 4.62 -17.08
C VAL A 115 11.44 4.25 -17.49
N THR A 116 10.46 4.44 -16.60
CA THR A 116 9.04 4.14 -16.86
C THR A 116 8.13 4.97 -15.96
N THR A 117 6.82 4.96 -16.25
CA THR A 117 5.82 5.62 -15.41
C THR A 117 5.65 4.88 -14.09
N VAL A 118 5.61 5.62 -12.99
CA VAL A 118 5.41 5.09 -11.64
C VAL A 118 4.17 5.69 -11.01
N ALA A 119 3.28 4.82 -10.52
CA ALA A 119 2.09 5.24 -9.78
C ALA A 119 1.99 4.54 -8.43
N LEU A 120 1.23 5.15 -7.53
CA LEU A 120 0.83 4.58 -6.25
C LEU A 120 -0.64 4.17 -6.30
N LEU A 121 -0.98 2.98 -5.79
CA LEU A 121 -2.35 2.55 -5.50
C LEU A 121 -2.42 2.01 -4.08
N SER A 122 -3.00 2.77 -3.15
CA SER A 122 -3.09 2.41 -1.73
C SER A 122 -4.54 2.34 -1.24
N ASN A 123 -4.84 1.32 -0.43
CA ASN A 123 -6.06 1.24 0.39
C ASN A 123 -5.99 2.24 1.55
N GLY A 124 -5.70 3.50 1.21
CA GLY A 124 -5.57 4.59 2.16
C GLY A 124 -6.91 5.16 2.61
N THR A 125 -6.87 5.91 3.70
CA THR A 125 -7.99 6.75 4.13
C THR A 125 -7.91 8.14 3.46
N THR A 126 -8.86 9.03 3.73
CA THR A 126 -8.82 10.41 3.20
C THR A 126 -7.63 11.24 3.73
N ARG A 127 -6.82 10.68 4.65
CA ARG A 127 -5.57 11.30 5.16
C ARG A 127 -4.35 11.03 4.28
N LEU A 128 -4.41 10.06 3.34
CA LEU A 128 -3.26 9.57 2.60
C LEU A 128 -2.36 10.67 2.02
N ARG A 129 -2.94 11.69 1.36
CA ARG A 129 -2.14 12.77 0.75
C ARG A 129 -1.34 13.59 1.78
N ARG A 130 -1.92 13.80 2.98
CA ARG A 130 -1.21 14.45 4.09
C ARG A 130 -0.05 13.58 4.56
N ASP A 131 -0.26 12.29 4.71
CA ASP A 131 0.79 11.36 5.16
C ASP A 131 1.93 11.27 4.16
N LEU A 132 1.62 11.19 2.86
CA LEU A 132 2.63 11.23 1.80
C LEU A 132 3.43 12.54 1.82
N HIS A 133 2.79 13.67 2.11
CA HIS A 133 3.48 14.95 2.24
C HIS A 133 4.41 14.98 3.46
N VAL A 134 3.97 14.45 4.61
CA VAL A 134 4.79 14.37 5.84
C VAL A 134 6.00 13.45 5.66
N LEU A 135 5.85 12.40 4.84
CA LEU A 135 6.91 11.44 4.54
C LEU A 135 7.77 11.85 3.32
N ASP A 136 7.55 13.03 2.72
CA ASP A 136 8.21 13.50 1.50
C ASP A 136 8.09 12.52 0.32
N LEU A 137 6.96 11.80 0.24
CA LEU A 137 6.69 10.80 -0.80
C LEU A 137 5.77 11.30 -1.91
N LEU A 138 5.08 12.43 -1.73
CA LEU A 138 4.03 12.86 -2.66
C LEU A 138 4.54 13.08 -4.09
N ASP A 139 5.75 13.64 -4.22
CA ASP A 139 6.38 13.97 -5.50
C ASP A 139 7.21 12.82 -6.09
N GLU A 140 7.27 11.67 -5.41
CA GLU A 140 8.00 10.49 -5.88
C GLU A 140 7.22 9.69 -6.94
N PHE A 141 5.91 9.94 -7.08
CA PHE A 141 5.03 9.26 -8.01
C PHE A 141 4.55 10.20 -9.13
N ASP A 142 4.36 9.67 -10.34
CA ASP A 142 3.74 10.38 -11.45
C ASP A 142 2.22 10.48 -11.27
N ALA A 143 1.61 9.51 -10.56
CA ALA A 143 0.21 9.52 -10.18
C ALA A 143 0.00 8.83 -8.81
N VAL A 144 -0.96 9.34 -8.03
CA VAL A 144 -1.35 8.78 -6.74
C VAL A 144 -2.83 8.44 -6.77
N PHE A 145 -3.14 7.16 -6.55
CA PHE A 145 -4.50 6.63 -6.45
C PHE A 145 -4.78 6.20 -5.02
N ASN A 146 -5.71 6.91 -4.40
CA ASN A 146 -6.23 6.61 -3.07
C ASN A 146 -7.60 5.95 -3.21
N THR A 147 -7.77 4.74 -2.72
CA THR A 147 -9.04 4.02 -2.83
C THR A 147 -10.19 4.75 -2.13
N ALA A 148 -9.92 5.53 -1.08
CA ALA A 148 -10.92 6.40 -0.47
C ALA A 148 -11.44 7.51 -1.42
N GLU A 149 -10.62 7.95 -2.38
CA GLU A 149 -11.03 8.91 -3.42
C GLU A 149 -11.70 8.20 -4.61
N LEU A 150 -11.37 6.93 -4.85
CA LEU A 150 -11.92 6.11 -5.93
C LEU A 150 -13.28 5.49 -5.59
N GLY A 151 -13.56 5.26 -4.29
CA GLY A 151 -14.76 4.57 -3.83
C GLY A 151 -14.71 3.05 -3.95
N ILE A 152 -13.60 2.50 -4.44
CA ILE A 152 -13.37 1.06 -4.66
C ILE A 152 -11.99 0.71 -4.11
N ALA A 153 -11.90 -0.38 -3.33
CA ALA A 153 -10.66 -0.81 -2.68
C ALA A 153 -10.10 -2.10 -3.30
N LYS A 154 -8.78 -2.28 -3.25
CA LYS A 154 -8.15 -3.57 -3.48
C LYS A 154 -8.73 -4.60 -2.49
N PRO A 155 -8.92 -5.87 -2.86
CA PRO A 155 -8.50 -6.53 -4.09
C PRO A 155 -9.55 -6.55 -5.22
N ASP A 156 -10.59 -5.70 -5.19
CA ASP A 156 -11.61 -5.67 -6.24
C ASP A 156 -10.96 -5.41 -7.62
N PRO A 157 -11.13 -6.30 -8.63
CA PRO A 157 -10.54 -6.11 -9.96
C PRO A 157 -10.88 -4.75 -10.60
N ALA A 158 -12.06 -4.20 -10.31
CA ALA A 158 -12.50 -2.93 -10.88
C ALA A 158 -11.59 -1.75 -10.50
N VAL A 159 -10.91 -1.76 -9.34
CA VAL A 159 -9.97 -0.70 -8.97
C VAL A 159 -8.73 -0.70 -9.87
N PHE A 160 -8.23 -1.88 -10.23
CA PHE A 160 -7.07 -2.02 -11.11
C PHE A 160 -7.39 -1.62 -12.54
N GLU A 161 -8.56 -2.01 -13.06
CA GLU A 161 -9.06 -1.56 -14.36
C GLU A 161 -9.17 -0.03 -14.41
N LEU A 162 -9.78 0.58 -13.39
CA LEU A 162 -9.91 2.04 -13.28
C LEU A 162 -8.55 2.74 -13.24
N VAL A 163 -7.56 2.18 -12.53
CA VAL A 163 -6.20 2.73 -12.46
C VAL A 163 -5.52 2.65 -13.82
N CYS A 164 -5.61 1.51 -14.51
CA CYS A 164 -5.07 1.33 -15.87
C CYS A 164 -5.69 2.34 -16.85
N ASP A 165 -7.00 2.52 -16.82
CA ASP A 165 -7.71 3.49 -17.66
C ASP A 165 -7.23 4.93 -17.41
N ARG A 166 -7.10 5.34 -16.16
CA ARG A 166 -6.62 6.69 -15.79
C ARG A 166 -5.16 6.94 -16.15
N LEU A 167 -4.34 5.89 -16.14
CA LEU A 167 -2.93 5.96 -16.56
C LEU A 167 -2.77 5.87 -18.09
N GLY A 168 -3.83 5.47 -18.81
CA GLY A 168 -3.72 5.16 -20.23
C GLY A 168 -2.79 3.98 -20.51
N SER A 169 -2.63 3.07 -19.54
CA SER A 169 -1.74 1.92 -19.60
C SER A 169 -2.54 0.62 -19.74
N PRO A 170 -2.28 -0.20 -20.78
CA PRO A 170 -2.96 -1.50 -20.89
C PRO A 170 -2.65 -2.40 -19.68
N PRO A 171 -3.62 -3.15 -19.14
CA PRO A 171 -3.40 -4.05 -18.00
C PRO A 171 -2.20 -4.97 -18.20
N ALA A 172 -2.06 -5.63 -19.35
CA ALA A 172 -0.95 -6.53 -19.65
C ALA A 172 0.43 -5.85 -19.69
N SER A 173 0.49 -4.50 -19.81
CA SER A 173 1.72 -3.69 -19.80
C SER A 173 1.93 -2.97 -18.47
N THR A 174 1.13 -3.29 -17.46
CA THR A 174 1.19 -2.69 -16.12
C THR A 174 1.62 -3.74 -15.10
N LEU A 175 2.72 -3.46 -14.38
CA LEU A 175 3.18 -4.29 -13.26
C LEU A 175 2.65 -3.69 -11.96
N PHE A 176 1.95 -4.49 -11.16
CA PHE A 176 1.52 -4.14 -9.82
C PHE A 176 2.38 -4.85 -8.77
N ILE A 177 2.83 -4.13 -7.75
CA ILE A 177 3.68 -4.62 -6.66
C ILE A 177 2.99 -4.34 -5.33
N ASP A 178 2.71 -5.40 -4.55
CA ASP A 178 1.95 -5.32 -3.30
C ASP A 178 2.40 -6.48 -2.39
N ASP A 179 2.39 -6.32 -1.09
CA ASP A 179 2.78 -7.35 -0.11
C ASP A 179 1.67 -8.37 0.15
N LEU A 180 0.40 -7.99 -0.05
CA LEU A 180 -0.76 -8.84 0.22
C LEU A 180 -1.10 -9.73 -0.98
N PRO A 181 -1.09 -11.07 -0.80
CA PRO A 181 -1.37 -12.01 -1.88
C PRO A 181 -2.76 -11.85 -2.49
N GLU A 182 -3.76 -11.42 -1.72
CA GLU A 182 -5.11 -11.14 -2.21
C GLU A 182 -5.15 -9.95 -3.18
N ASN A 183 -4.38 -8.89 -2.93
CA ASN A 183 -4.27 -7.74 -3.83
C ASN A 183 -3.58 -8.14 -5.14
N VAL A 184 -2.52 -8.94 -5.05
CA VAL A 184 -1.82 -9.51 -6.22
C VAL A 184 -2.76 -10.37 -7.06
N ALA A 185 -3.59 -11.21 -6.41
CA ALA A 185 -4.59 -12.02 -7.10
C ALA A 185 -5.67 -11.16 -7.78
N GLY A 186 -6.14 -10.10 -7.12
CA GLY A 186 -7.09 -9.14 -7.67
C GLY A 186 -6.55 -8.43 -8.92
N ALA A 187 -5.28 -7.96 -8.87
CA ALA A 187 -4.61 -7.34 -10.01
C ALA A 187 -4.48 -8.30 -11.20
N ARG A 188 -4.09 -9.56 -10.94
CA ARG A 188 -4.02 -10.59 -12.00
C ARG A 188 -5.39 -10.88 -12.62
N SER A 189 -6.45 -10.90 -11.82
CA SER A 189 -7.82 -11.06 -12.30
C SER A 189 -8.27 -9.92 -13.23
N ALA A 190 -7.75 -8.71 -13.03
CA ALA A 190 -7.95 -7.56 -13.91
C ALA A 190 -7.00 -7.56 -15.14
N GLY A 191 -6.14 -8.59 -15.27
CA GLY A 191 -5.23 -8.76 -16.40
C GLY A 191 -3.89 -8.04 -16.28
N LEU A 192 -3.55 -7.51 -15.09
CA LEU A 192 -2.24 -6.94 -14.84
C LEU A 192 -1.19 -8.05 -14.64
N VAL A 193 0.06 -7.71 -14.92
CA VAL A 193 1.18 -8.44 -14.34
C VAL A 193 1.28 -8.03 -12.87
N ALA A 194 1.50 -8.99 -11.95
CA ALA A 194 1.58 -8.65 -10.54
C ALA A 194 2.61 -9.49 -9.80
N HIS A 195 3.35 -8.83 -8.91
CA HIS A 195 4.39 -9.41 -8.06
C HIS A 195 4.03 -9.20 -6.59
N GLN A 196 4.14 -10.28 -5.79
CA GLN A 196 4.04 -10.17 -4.36
C GLN A 196 5.40 -9.72 -3.80
N HIS A 197 5.42 -8.53 -3.20
CA HIS A 197 6.59 -8.05 -2.46
C HIS A 197 6.79 -8.88 -1.20
N THR A 198 7.98 -9.44 -1.03
CA THR A 198 8.41 -10.13 0.19
C THR A 198 9.65 -9.48 0.78
N ASP A 199 10.50 -8.94 -0.08
CA ASP A 199 11.71 -8.22 0.24
C ASP A 199 12.21 -7.43 -0.99
N LEU A 200 13.17 -6.55 -0.77
CA LEU A 200 13.76 -5.73 -1.82
C LEU A 200 14.40 -6.55 -2.95
N PRO A 201 15.22 -7.61 -2.68
CA PRO A 201 15.78 -8.45 -3.75
C PRO A 201 14.72 -9.06 -4.65
N SER A 202 13.63 -9.62 -4.09
CA SER A 202 12.56 -10.25 -4.87
C SER A 202 11.87 -9.24 -5.80
N THR A 203 11.68 -8.00 -5.34
CA THR A 203 11.11 -6.93 -6.15
C THR A 203 12.04 -6.50 -7.29
N VAL A 204 13.35 -6.39 -7.02
CA VAL A 204 14.34 -6.07 -8.06
C VAL A 204 14.39 -7.16 -9.14
N GLU A 205 14.33 -8.43 -8.74
CA GLU A 205 14.27 -9.56 -9.69
C GLU A 205 12.99 -9.52 -10.53
N ALA A 206 11.86 -9.22 -9.92
CA ALA A 206 10.58 -9.09 -10.64
C ALA A 206 10.62 -7.93 -11.65
N LEU A 207 11.13 -6.76 -11.27
CA LEU A 207 11.31 -5.63 -12.17
C LEU A 207 12.20 -6.00 -13.37
N ALA A 208 13.34 -6.67 -13.13
CA ALA A 208 14.24 -7.12 -14.19
C ALA A 208 13.56 -8.13 -15.13
N ARG A 209 12.79 -9.08 -14.60
CA ARG A 209 12.00 -10.07 -15.37
C ARG A 209 11.05 -9.38 -16.35
N TRP A 210 10.46 -8.26 -15.97
CA TRP A 210 9.51 -7.51 -16.79
C TRP A 210 10.14 -6.35 -17.55
N GLY A 211 11.46 -6.44 -17.78
CA GLY A 211 12.21 -5.50 -18.65
C GLY A 211 12.46 -4.13 -18.01
N VAL A 212 12.23 -3.95 -16.70
CA VAL A 212 12.54 -2.71 -15.97
C VAL A 212 13.88 -2.89 -15.27
N ALA A 213 14.97 -2.54 -15.96
CA ALA A 213 16.32 -2.64 -15.41
C ALA A 213 16.60 -1.50 -14.43
N VAL A 214 16.67 -1.80 -13.15
CA VAL A 214 16.93 -0.80 -12.08
C VAL A 214 18.38 -0.79 -11.57
N GLY A 215 19.26 -1.62 -12.14
CA GLY A 215 20.63 -1.84 -11.62
C GLY A 215 20.61 -2.48 -10.22
N SER A 216 21.73 -3.01 -9.78
CA SER A 216 21.81 -3.45 -8.37
C SER A 216 21.76 -2.22 -7.47
N PRO A 217 20.92 -2.17 -6.43
CA PRO A 217 21.00 -1.13 -5.42
C PRO A 217 22.39 -1.21 -4.77
N ASP A 218 23.08 -0.08 -4.66
CA ASP A 218 24.24 0.03 -3.79
C ASP A 218 23.71 -0.06 -2.36
N LEU A 219 23.66 -1.29 -1.81
CA LEU A 219 23.30 -1.50 -0.42
C LEU A 219 24.31 -0.72 0.42
N PRO A 220 23.89 0.16 1.35
CA PRO A 220 24.81 0.77 2.27
C PRO A 220 25.51 -0.36 3.04
N THR A 221 26.82 -0.49 2.85
CA THR A 221 27.67 -1.36 3.68
C THR A 221 27.59 -0.79 5.09
N GLY A 222 26.88 -1.51 6.00
CA GLY A 222 26.62 -1.19 7.39
C GLY A 222 27.87 -0.99 8.24
#